data_f342f995b5c5005aaaa0e956d3d38679
#
_entry.id   f342f995b5c5005aaaa0e956d3d38679
#
_cell.length_a   1.000
_cell.length_b   1.000
_cell.length_c   1.000
_cell.angle_alpha   90.00
_cell.angle_beta   90.00
_cell.angle_gamma   90.00
#
_symmetry.space_group_name_H-M   'P 1'
#
loop_
_entity.id
_entity.type
_entity.pdbx_description
1 polymer ?
#
loop_
_entity_poly.entity_id
_entity_poly.type
_entity_poly.pdbx_seq_one_letter_code
_entity_poly.pdbx_strand_id
1 'polypeptide(L)'
;MAKRVSLFKVLRRELGPQIATEGFAEVPQDASSRNHILLYFREQSPGSEFGFWFQRDVKALYVDALGSSFTVEFFRSLEYPFKAGGGRERVYHLLTPTELEEMRDIQNSVIKRLPPLEGFLSQWEVETFGEFAERQRQLIEKPFNPRHEVWMRYRDEADILSWTAFIGRLLPTLAERFQRLAV
;
A
#
# COMPACT_ATOMS: atom_id res chain seq x y z
N MET A 1 -11.84 22.32 -7.18
CA MET A 1 -11.70 20.95 -6.63
C MET A 1 -10.66 20.20 -7.44
N ALA A 2 -9.56 19.76 -6.82
CA ALA A 2 -8.59 18.91 -7.49
C ALA A 2 -9.25 17.58 -7.89
N LYS A 3 -9.01 17.15 -9.14
CA LYS A 3 -9.59 15.91 -9.68
C LYS A 3 -9.02 14.73 -8.87
N ARG A 4 -9.88 14.00 -8.17
CA ARG A 4 -9.48 12.86 -7.32
C ARG A 4 -8.79 11.82 -8.20
N VAL A 5 -7.52 11.55 -7.94
CA VAL A 5 -6.73 10.57 -8.71
C VAL A 5 -7.21 9.16 -8.38
N SER A 6 -7.43 8.35 -9.40
CA SER A 6 -7.81 6.94 -9.21
C SER A 6 -6.54 6.09 -9.09
N LEU A 7 -6.18 5.72 -7.84
CA LEU A 7 -5.03 4.85 -7.54
C LEU A 7 -4.98 3.62 -8.47
N PHE A 8 -6.03 2.83 -8.49
CA PHE A 8 -6.03 1.56 -9.24
C PHE A 8 -5.96 1.73 -10.75
N LYS A 9 -6.46 2.88 -11.29
CA LYS A 9 -6.30 3.19 -12.71
C LYS A 9 -4.83 3.43 -13.05
N VAL A 10 -4.11 4.15 -12.20
CA VAL A 10 -2.67 4.41 -12.40
C VAL A 10 -1.88 3.12 -12.21
N LEU A 11 -2.13 2.36 -11.14
CA LEU A 11 -1.46 1.07 -10.91
C LEU A 11 -1.62 0.10 -12.09
N ARG A 12 -2.84 -0.04 -12.64
CA ARG A 12 -3.07 -0.89 -13.82
C ARG A 12 -2.30 -0.42 -15.05
N ARG A 13 -2.28 0.89 -15.28
CA ARG A 13 -1.60 1.47 -16.44
C ARG A 13 -0.09 1.27 -16.36
N GLU A 14 0.51 1.53 -15.19
CA GLU A 14 1.96 1.56 -15.01
C GLU A 14 2.55 0.18 -14.70
N LEU A 15 1.90 -0.60 -13.85
CA LEU A 15 2.41 -1.91 -13.41
C LEU A 15 1.77 -3.08 -14.15
N GLY A 16 0.57 -2.93 -14.68
CA GLY A 16 -0.18 -4.03 -15.29
C GLY A 16 0.63 -4.81 -16.35
N PRO A 17 1.29 -4.16 -17.32
CA PRO A 17 2.11 -4.87 -18.31
C PRO A 17 3.24 -5.68 -17.70
N GLN A 18 3.96 -5.13 -16.73
CA GLN A 18 5.04 -5.82 -16.04
C GLN A 18 4.52 -6.98 -15.19
N ILE A 19 3.44 -6.77 -14.44
CA ILE A 19 2.77 -7.79 -13.63
C ILE A 19 2.37 -8.99 -14.50
N ALA A 20 1.81 -8.72 -15.70
CA ALA A 20 1.45 -9.75 -16.65
C ALA A 20 2.68 -10.51 -17.20
N THR A 21 3.80 -9.82 -17.44
CA THR A 21 5.07 -10.45 -17.85
C THR A 21 5.62 -11.39 -16.78
N GLU A 22 5.40 -11.08 -15.50
CA GLU A 22 5.74 -11.95 -14.37
C GLU A 22 4.74 -13.11 -14.17
N GLY A 23 3.77 -13.26 -15.05
CA GLY A 23 2.80 -14.35 -15.06
C GLY A 23 1.63 -14.17 -14.08
N PHE A 24 1.42 -12.98 -13.53
CA PHE A 24 0.26 -12.69 -12.69
C PHE A 24 -0.92 -12.19 -13.52
N ALA A 25 -2.10 -12.68 -13.20
CA ALA A 25 -3.37 -12.21 -13.75
C ALA A 25 -4.18 -11.42 -12.72
N GLU A 26 -4.85 -10.36 -13.16
CA GLU A 26 -5.80 -9.63 -12.30
C GLU A 26 -7.01 -10.52 -11.99
N VAL A 27 -7.35 -10.65 -10.72
CA VAL A 27 -8.53 -11.39 -10.27
C VAL A 27 -9.70 -10.41 -10.13
N PRO A 28 -10.80 -10.62 -10.87
CA PRO A 28 -11.98 -9.78 -10.77
C PRO A 28 -12.52 -9.74 -9.34
N GLN A 29 -12.82 -8.54 -8.86
CA GLN A 29 -13.38 -8.32 -7.54
C GLN A 29 -14.88 -8.00 -7.65
N ASP A 30 -15.64 -8.38 -6.62
CA ASP A 30 -17.04 -7.99 -6.50
C ASP A 30 -17.22 -6.47 -6.35
N ALA A 31 -18.47 -5.99 -6.42
CA ALA A 31 -18.76 -4.57 -6.36
C ALA A 31 -18.35 -3.92 -5.03
N SER A 32 -18.33 -4.67 -3.92
CA SER A 32 -17.97 -4.17 -2.59
C SER A 32 -16.47 -4.02 -2.43
N SER A 33 -15.70 -4.94 -2.98
CA SER A 33 -14.23 -5.01 -2.85
C SER A 33 -13.49 -4.22 -3.94
N ARG A 34 -14.11 -4.03 -5.11
CA ARG A 34 -13.50 -3.41 -6.31
C ARG A 34 -12.87 -2.04 -6.07
N ASN A 35 -13.42 -1.25 -5.16
CA ASN A 35 -12.92 0.09 -4.84
C ASN A 35 -11.83 0.09 -3.77
N HIS A 36 -11.54 -1.07 -3.16
CA HIS A 36 -10.69 -1.18 -1.99
C HIS A 36 -9.46 -2.04 -2.26
N ILE A 37 -9.59 -3.02 -3.17
CA ILE A 37 -8.56 -4.01 -3.44
C ILE A 37 -8.37 -4.14 -4.95
N LEU A 38 -7.10 -4.18 -5.38
CA LEU A 38 -6.67 -4.59 -6.70
C LEU A 38 -5.80 -5.84 -6.52
N LEU A 39 -6.29 -6.99 -6.95
CA LEU A 39 -5.76 -8.31 -6.66
C LEU A 39 -5.14 -8.94 -7.90
N TYR A 40 -3.95 -9.50 -7.75
CA TYR A 40 -3.25 -10.29 -8.76
C TYR A 40 -2.89 -11.65 -8.22
N PHE A 41 -2.96 -12.65 -9.08
CA PHE A 41 -2.69 -14.04 -8.71
C PHE A 41 -1.94 -14.75 -9.82
N ARG A 42 -1.04 -15.66 -9.44
CA ARG A 42 -0.28 -16.52 -10.33
C ARG A 42 -0.38 -17.96 -9.87
N GLU A 43 -0.80 -18.84 -10.78
CA GLU A 43 -0.77 -20.29 -10.61
C GLU A 43 0.42 -20.84 -11.41
N GLN A 44 1.44 -21.33 -10.72
CA GLN A 44 2.63 -21.91 -11.37
C GLN A 44 2.56 -23.43 -11.46
N SER A 45 2.14 -24.07 -10.39
CA SER A 45 1.91 -25.53 -10.27
C SER A 45 1.08 -25.77 -9.01
N PRO A 46 0.42 -26.92 -8.89
CA PRO A 46 -0.33 -27.24 -7.67
C PRO A 46 0.54 -27.09 -6.42
N GLY A 47 0.11 -26.22 -5.50
CA GLY A 47 0.82 -25.91 -4.25
C GLY A 47 1.86 -24.80 -4.31
N SER A 48 2.10 -24.19 -5.48
CA SER A 48 2.98 -23.01 -5.64
C SER A 48 2.23 -21.74 -6.03
N GLU A 49 0.94 -21.73 -5.79
CA GLU A 49 0.08 -20.59 -6.07
C GLU A 49 0.37 -19.48 -5.08
N PHE A 50 0.48 -18.26 -5.59
CA PHE A 50 0.53 -17.09 -4.74
C PHE A 50 0.09 -15.83 -5.50
N GLY A 51 -0.23 -14.80 -4.74
CA GLY A 51 -0.64 -13.53 -5.30
C GLY A 51 -0.25 -12.37 -4.41
N PHE A 52 -0.66 -11.21 -4.82
CA PHE A 52 -0.55 -9.99 -4.04
C PHE A 52 -1.70 -9.06 -4.36
N TRP A 53 -1.97 -8.14 -3.44
CA TRP A 53 -2.93 -7.07 -3.68
C TRP A 53 -2.38 -5.70 -3.31
N PHE A 54 -2.97 -4.71 -3.93
CA PHE A 54 -2.92 -3.33 -3.48
C PHE A 54 -4.22 -3.06 -2.72
N GLN A 55 -4.11 -2.72 -1.47
CA GLN A 55 -5.26 -2.37 -0.64
C GLN A 55 -5.23 -0.87 -0.36
N ARG A 56 -6.31 -0.16 -0.75
CA ARG A 56 -6.48 1.25 -0.44
C ARG A 56 -7.06 1.38 0.97
N ASP A 57 -6.52 2.30 1.76
CA ASP A 57 -7.12 2.71 3.01
C ASP A 57 -8.43 3.48 2.75
N VAL A 58 -9.56 2.87 3.15
CA VAL A 58 -10.89 3.43 2.96
C VAL A 58 -11.41 4.12 4.21
N LYS A 59 -10.74 3.88 5.35
CA LYS A 59 -11.07 4.48 6.64
C LYS A 59 -10.20 5.68 6.95
N ALA A 60 -9.37 6.12 5.98
CA ALA A 60 -8.54 7.30 6.17
C ALA A 60 -9.42 8.51 6.47
N LEU A 61 -9.53 8.84 7.73
CA LEU A 61 -10.05 10.10 8.18
C LEU A 61 -9.04 11.19 7.79
N TYR A 62 -9.54 12.38 7.44
CA TYR A 62 -8.68 13.51 7.07
C TYR A 62 -7.85 13.30 5.79
N VAL A 63 -8.40 12.62 4.78
CA VAL A 63 -7.72 12.40 3.48
C VAL A 63 -7.19 13.71 2.87
N ASP A 64 -7.88 14.81 3.06
CA ASP A 64 -7.47 16.11 2.53
C ASP A 64 -6.21 16.65 3.24
N ALA A 65 -6.04 16.35 4.53
CA ALA A 65 -4.87 16.74 5.31
C ALA A 65 -3.72 15.72 5.23
N LEU A 66 -4.05 14.42 5.28
CA LEU A 66 -3.07 13.35 5.41
C LEU A 66 -2.75 12.66 4.07
N GLY A 67 -3.46 13.02 3.01
CA GLY A 67 -3.42 12.30 1.74
C GLY A 67 -4.12 10.93 1.82
N SER A 68 -4.27 10.29 0.69
CA SER A 68 -4.72 8.90 0.61
C SER A 68 -3.56 7.94 0.85
N SER A 69 -3.86 6.69 1.19
CA SER A 69 -2.83 5.68 1.39
C SER A 69 -3.25 4.31 0.86
N PHE A 70 -2.25 3.47 0.60
CA PHE A 70 -2.42 2.08 0.21
C PHE A 70 -1.29 1.22 0.78
N THR A 71 -1.49 -0.10 0.80
CA THR A 71 -0.46 -1.08 1.13
C THR A 71 -0.39 -2.16 0.06
N VAL A 72 0.73 -2.88 0.04
CA VAL A 72 0.93 -4.06 -0.81
C VAL A 72 1.20 -5.25 0.09
N GLU A 73 0.51 -6.34 -0.15
CA GLU A 73 0.59 -7.55 0.65
C GLU A 73 0.59 -8.78 -0.25
N PHE A 74 1.52 -9.69 -0.01
CA PHE A 74 1.62 -11.00 -0.66
C PHE A 74 0.85 -12.05 0.14
N PHE A 75 0.30 -13.06 -0.56
CA PHE A 75 -0.46 -14.15 0.07
C PHE A 75 -0.34 -15.43 -0.77
N ARG A 76 -0.59 -16.59 -0.12
CA ARG A 76 -0.40 -17.93 -0.72
C ARG A 76 -1.64 -18.60 -1.21
N SER A 77 -2.83 -18.20 -0.85
CA SER A 77 -4.05 -18.89 -1.25
C SER A 77 -5.18 -17.91 -1.51
N LEU A 78 -5.88 -18.12 -2.64
CA LEU A 78 -7.11 -17.38 -2.95
C LEU A 78 -8.28 -17.75 -2.03
N GLU A 79 -8.29 -18.98 -1.47
CA GLU A 79 -9.40 -19.41 -0.62
C GLU A 79 -9.53 -18.60 0.66
N TYR A 80 -8.38 -18.10 1.18
CA TYR A 80 -8.36 -17.37 2.45
C TYR A 80 -7.41 -16.18 2.45
N PRO A 81 -7.51 -15.27 1.47
CA PRO A 81 -6.58 -14.13 1.41
C PRO A 81 -6.69 -13.23 2.65
N PHE A 82 -7.79 -13.31 3.40
CA PHE A 82 -8.07 -12.44 4.55
C PHE A 82 -7.95 -13.14 5.92
N LYS A 83 -7.63 -14.44 5.99
CA LYS A 83 -7.43 -15.11 7.27
C LYS A 83 -6.03 -14.86 7.83
N ALA A 84 -5.97 -14.41 9.07
CA ALA A 84 -4.72 -14.34 9.83
C ALA A 84 -4.07 -15.73 9.90
N GLY A 85 -2.76 -15.82 9.62
CA GLY A 85 -2.00 -17.08 9.65
C GLY A 85 -1.93 -17.83 8.31
N GLY A 86 -2.55 -17.31 7.24
CA GLY A 86 -2.59 -17.95 5.91
C GLY A 86 -1.39 -17.67 5.01
N GLY A 87 -0.19 -17.48 5.54
CA GLY A 87 0.99 -17.19 4.70
C GLY A 87 0.90 -15.83 4.00
N ARG A 88 0.57 -14.78 4.76
CA ARG A 88 0.51 -13.39 4.30
C ARG A 88 1.73 -12.62 4.76
N GLU A 89 2.24 -11.76 3.88
CA GLU A 89 3.35 -10.88 4.23
C GLU A 89 3.23 -9.52 3.56
N ARG A 90 3.45 -8.47 4.31
CA ARG A 90 3.47 -7.11 3.77
C ARG A 90 4.79 -6.81 3.07
N VAL A 91 4.72 -6.01 2.02
CA VAL A 91 5.89 -5.67 1.20
C VAL A 91 7.08 -5.19 2.03
N TYR A 92 6.87 -4.37 3.05
CA TYR A 92 7.97 -3.80 3.83
C TYR A 92 8.77 -4.84 4.65
N HIS A 93 8.19 -5.99 4.97
CA HIS A 93 8.92 -7.11 5.60
C HIS A 93 9.81 -7.87 4.60
N LEU A 94 9.54 -7.72 3.31
CA LEU A 94 10.31 -8.33 2.23
C LEU A 94 11.46 -7.46 1.74
N LEU A 95 11.52 -6.18 2.18
CA LEU A 95 12.52 -5.22 1.76
C LEU A 95 13.84 -5.38 2.53
N THR A 96 14.95 -5.17 1.83
CA THR A 96 16.26 -4.98 2.45
C THR A 96 16.34 -3.63 3.19
N PRO A 97 17.33 -3.42 4.08
CA PRO A 97 17.53 -2.13 4.73
C PRO A 97 17.63 -0.95 3.75
N THR A 98 18.36 -1.11 2.64
CA THR A 98 18.51 -0.06 1.60
C THR A 98 17.18 0.23 0.89
N GLU A 99 16.40 -0.80 0.57
CA GLU A 99 15.07 -0.63 -0.04
C GLU A 99 14.08 0.01 0.94
N LEU A 100 14.19 -0.27 2.24
CA LEU A 100 13.40 0.39 3.29
C LEU A 100 13.76 1.88 3.41
N GLU A 101 15.04 2.24 3.26
CA GLU A 101 15.46 3.64 3.23
C GLU A 101 14.87 4.38 2.01
N GLU A 102 14.95 3.78 0.83
CA GLU A 102 14.33 4.33 -0.38
C GLU A 102 12.81 4.50 -0.22
N MET A 103 12.13 3.48 0.31
CA MET A 103 10.71 3.57 0.63
C MET A 103 10.42 4.74 1.58
N ARG A 104 11.26 4.95 2.60
CA ARG A 104 11.17 6.06 3.55
C ARG A 104 11.34 7.41 2.84
N ASP A 105 12.29 7.51 1.92
CA ASP A 105 12.54 8.76 1.19
C ASP A 105 11.35 9.14 0.31
N ILE A 106 10.76 8.17 -0.41
CA ILE A 106 9.51 8.40 -1.15
C ILE A 106 8.40 8.86 -0.20
N GLN A 107 8.18 8.18 0.91
CA GLN A 107 7.17 8.52 1.91
C GLN A 107 7.39 9.94 2.46
N ASN A 108 8.62 10.28 2.82
CA ASN A 108 8.98 11.59 3.34
C ASN A 108 8.77 12.69 2.31
N SER A 109 9.00 12.43 1.03
CA SER A 109 8.75 13.40 -0.04
C SER A 109 7.26 13.75 -0.17
N VAL A 110 6.38 12.77 0.07
CA VAL A 110 4.92 12.99 0.11
C VAL A 110 4.55 13.79 1.37
N ILE A 111 5.03 13.35 2.54
CA ILE A 111 4.71 13.95 3.84
C ILE A 111 5.10 15.42 3.89
N LYS A 112 6.29 15.80 3.41
CA LYS A 112 6.76 17.21 3.36
C LYS A 112 5.84 18.15 2.58
N ARG A 113 5.01 17.62 1.69
CA ARG A 113 4.05 18.39 0.89
C ARG A 113 2.63 18.36 1.47
N LEU A 114 2.42 17.64 2.57
CA LEU A 114 1.15 17.67 3.27
C LEU A 114 1.01 19.01 4.00
N PRO A 115 -0.20 19.58 4.02
CA PRO A 115 -0.43 20.79 4.80
C PRO A 115 -0.30 20.47 6.31
N PRO A 116 0.06 21.49 7.12
CA PRO A 116 0.08 21.31 8.57
C PRO A 116 -1.30 20.93 9.10
N LEU A 117 -1.35 19.99 10.04
CA LEU A 117 -2.61 19.46 10.60
C LEU A 117 -3.46 20.53 11.28
N GLU A 118 -2.81 21.54 11.87
CA GLU A 118 -3.47 22.63 12.61
C GLU A 118 -4.47 23.42 11.76
N GLY A 119 -4.31 23.43 10.41
CA GLY A 119 -5.24 24.08 9.50
C GLY A 119 -6.49 23.28 9.13
N PHE A 120 -6.54 22.00 9.49
CA PHE A 120 -7.60 21.05 9.07
C PHE A 120 -8.46 20.53 10.21
N LEU A 121 -7.95 20.61 11.43
CA LEU A 121 -8.72 20.18 12.62
C LEU A 121 -9.34 21.41 13.25
N SER A 122 -10.65 21.41 13.39
CA SER A 122 -11.32 22.36 14.26
C SER A 122 -10.86 22.15 15.72
N GLN A 123 -10.93 23.20 16.53
CA GLN A 123 -10.60 23.11 17.96
C GLN A 123 -11.38 21.95 18.65
N TRP A 124 -12.64 21.77 18.26
CA TRP A 124 -13.48 20.66 18.75
C TRP A 124 -12.93 19.27 18.35
N GLU A 125 -12.45 19.11 17.13
CA GLU A 125 -11.85 17.85 16.65
C GLU A 125 -10.53 17.56 17.38
N VAL A 126 -9.72 18.58 17.64
CA VAL A 126 -8.49 18.43 18.46
C VAL A 126 -8.81 18.01 19.88
N GLU A 127 -9.83 18.63 20.49
CA GLU A 127 -10.26 18.30 21.86
C GLU A 127 -10.91 16.92 21.94
N THR A 128 -11.70 16.50 20.93
CA THR A 128 -12.46 15.25 20.94
C THR A 128 -11.64 14.08 20.41
N PHE A 129 -10.76 14.31 19.46
CA PHE A 129 -9.96 13.29 18.78
C PHE A 129 -8.45 13.49 18.97
N GLY A 130 -8.03 14.27 19.97
CA GLY A 130 -6.62 14.64 20.19
C GLY A 130 -5.68 13.44 20.24
N GLU A 131 -6.08 12.36 20.93
CA GLU A 131 -5.29 11.13 20.96
C GLU A 131 -5.21 10.45 19.58
N PHE A 132 -6.28 10.51 18.79
CA PHE A 132 -6.31 9.94 17.45
C PHE A 132 -5.46 10.79 16.49
N ALA A 133 -5.58 12.11 16.54
CA ALA A 133 -4.77 13.04 15.76
C ALA A 133 -3.28 12.88 16.08
N GLU A 134 -2.94 12.73 17.35
CA GLU A 134 -1.56 12.50 17.79
C GLU A 134 -1.04 11.13 17.32
N ARG A 135 -1.83 10.06 17.34
CA ARG A 135 -1.46 8.78 16.73
C ARG A 135 -1.22 8.90 15.24
N GLN A 136 -2.07 9.62 14.51
CA GLN A 136 -1.88 9.86 13.09
C GLN A 136 -0.62 10.69 12.83
N ARG A 137 -0.33 11.68 13.66
CA ARG A 137 0.90 12.46 13.61
C ARG A 137 2.13 11.60 13.86
N GLN A 138 2.10 10.73 14.87
CA GLN A 138 3.18 9.79 15.17
C GLN A 138 3.41 8.78 14.03
N LEU A 139 2.34 8.33 13.36
CA LEU A 139 2.44 7.48 12.16
C LEU A 139 3.07 8.21 10.97
N ILE A 140 2.87 9.53 10.87
CA ILE A 140 3.52 10.38 9.88
C ILE A 140 5.00 10.59 10.22
N GLU A 141 5.30 10.96 11.48
CA GLU A 141 6.65 11.25 11.94
C GLU A 141 7.54 10.00 12.07
N LYS A 142 6.93 8.84 12.30
CA LYS A 142 7.62 7.54 12.43
C LYS A 142 7.02 6.48 11.51
N PRO A 143 7.00 6.71 10.19
CA PRO A 143 6.31 5.84 9.23
C PRO A 143 6.87 4.41 9.17
N PHE A 144 8.04 4.18 9.74
CA PHE A 144 8.75 2.90 9.73
C PHE A 144 8.85 2.22 11.11
N ASN A 145 7.94 2.53 12.02
CA ASN A 145 7.83 1.70 13.21
C ASN A 145 7.28 0.31 12.82
N PRO A 146 8.07 -0.77 12.93
CA PRO A 146 7.65 -2.11 12.51
C PRO A 146 6.46 -2.66 13.31
N ARG A 147 6.06 -1.99 14.38
CA ARG A 147 4.87 -2.34 15.17
C ARG A 147 3.59 -1.68 14.65
N HIS A 148 3.69 -0.77 13.67
CA HIS A 148 2.56 -0.09 13.07
C HIS A 148 2.44 -0.45 11.60
N GLU A 149 1.22 -0.55 11.10
CA GLU A 149 0.93 -0.78 9.69
C GLU A 149 1.50 0.35 8.85
N VAL A 150 2.48 0.03 8.01
CA VAL A 150 3.07 1.01 7.10
C VAL A 150 2.19 1.13 5.87
N TRP A 151 1.63 2.32 5.66
CA TRP A 151 0.82 2.67 4.51
C TRP A 151 1.56 3.67 3.63
N MET A 152 1.65 3.35 2.32
CA MET A 152 2.25 4.21 1.30
C MET A 152 1.32 5.37 0.99
N ARG A 153 1.74 6.60 1.32
CA ARG A 153 0.90 7.80 1.15
C ARG A 153 1.04 8.38 -0.24
N TYR A 154 -0.06 8.96 -0.73
CA TYR A 154 -0.07 9.70 -1.99
C TYR A 154 -1.12 10.82 -1.96
N ARG A 155 -0.86 11.90 -2.69
CA ARG A 155 -1.78 13.04 -2.86
C ARG A 155 -2.25 13.15 -4.32
N ASP A 156 -1.34 12.88 -5.23
CA ASP A 156 -1.52 13.07 -6.65
C ASP A 156 -0.98 11.90 -7.48
N GLU A 157 -1.06 12.02 -8.78
CA GLU A 157 -0.59 10.99 -9.70
C GLU A 157 0.93 10.83 -9.67
N ALA A 158 1.68 11.93 -9.44
CA ALA A 158 3.15 11.89 -9.38
C ALA A 158 3.63 11.03 -8.20
N ASP A 159 2.95 11.10 -7.05
CA ASP A 159 3.23 10.24 -5.91
C ASP A 159 3.00 8.76 -6.24
N ILE A 160 1.88 8.46 -6.90
CA ILE A 160 1.56 7.09 -7.31
C ILE A 160 2.61 6.59 -8.32
N LEU A 161 3.05 7.43 -9.25
CA LEU A 161 4.12 7.08 -10.20
C LEU A 161 5.44 6.76 -9.50
N SER A 162 5.81 7.51 -8.46
CA SER A 162 7.00 7.21 -7.66
C SER A 162 6.89 5.84 -6.98
N TRP A 163 5.72 5.52 -6.42
CA TRP A 163 5.45 4.22 -5.84
C TRP A 163 5.42 3.10 -6.88
N THR A 164 4.84 3.33 -8.05
CA THR A 164 4.83 2.31 -9.13
C THR A 164 6.22 2.01 -9.65
N ALA A 165 7.08 3.02 -9.79
CA ALA A 165 8.47 2.83 -10.19
C ALA A 165 9.24 2.00 -9.15
N PHE A 166 9.08 2.30 -7.87
CA PHE A 166 9.69 1.57 -6.77
C PHE A 166 9.22 0.10 -6.73
N ILE A 167 7.90 -0.12 -6.68
CA ILE A 167 7.31 -1.45 -6.60
C ILE A 167 7.62 -2.27 -7.87
N GLY A 168 7.47 -1.67 -9.05
CA GLY A 168 7.71 -2.35 -10.32
C GLY A 168 9.13 -2.87 -10.43
N ARG A 169 10.12 -2.05 -10.09
CA ARG A 169 11.53 -2.47 -10.09
C ARG A 169 11.79 -3.65 -9.16
N LEU A 170 11.11 -3.72 -8.02
CA LEU A 170 11.33 -4.73 -7.00
C LEU A 170 10.43 -5.97 -7.14
N LEU A 171 9.35 -5.90 -7.91
CA LEU A 171 8.32 -6.93 -7.95
C LEU A 171 8.86 -8.36 -8.16
N PRO A 172 9.77 -8.63 -9.12
CA PRO A 172 10.32 -9.97 -9.31
C PRO A 172 11.04 -10.48 -8.06
N THR A 173 11.90 -9.64 -7.48
CA THR A 173 12.68 -9.98 -6.27
C THR A 173 11.79 -10.16 -5.05
N LEU A 174 10.75 -9.34 -4.89
CA LEU A 174 9.78 -9.47 -3.80
C LEU A 174 9.00 -10.78 -3.90
N ALA A 175 8.58 -11.15 -5.11
CA ALA A 175 7.91 -12.42 -5.36
C ALA A 175 8.80 -13.61 -4.97
N GLU A 176 10.08 -13.60 -5.34
CA GLU A 176 11.05 -14.64 -4.94
C GLU A 176 11.27 -14.68 -3.43
N ARG A 177 11.45 -13.52 -2.80
CA ARG A 177 11.65 -13.44 -1.34
C ARG A 177 10.44 -13.99 -0.60
N PHE A 178 9.23 -13.64 -1.04
CA PHE A 178 8.00 -14.15 -0.46
C PHE A 178 7.90 -15.68 -0.60
N GLN A 179 8.24 -16.23 -1.76
CA GLN A 179 8.25 -17.67 -1.98
C GLN A 179 9.22 -18.40 -1.02
N ARG A 180 10.37 -17.81 -0.72
CA ARG A 180 11.39 -18.39 0.19
C ARG A 180 10.98 -18.36 1.66
N LEU A 181 10.13 -17.42 2.09
CA LEU A 181 9.68 -17.33 3.50
C LEU A 181 8.81 -18.48 3.96
N ALA A 182 8.39 -19.31 3.07
CA ALA A 182 7.34 -20.30 3.32
C ALA A 182 7.81 -21.75 3.48
N VAL A 183 9.06 -21.93 3.68
CA VAL A 183 9.62 -23.27 3.97
C VAL A 183 9.78 -23.52 5.48
#